data_90216e131d345e7530795b8f133be711
#
_entry.id   90216e131d345e7530795b8f133be711
#
_cell.length_a   1.000
_cell.length_b   1.000
_cell.length_c   1.000
_cell.angle_alpha   90.00
_cell.angle_beta   90.00
_cell.angle_gamma   90.00
#
_symmetry.space_group_name_H-M   'P 1'
#
loop_
_entity.id
_entity.type
_entity.pdbx_description
1 polymer ?
#
loop_
_entity_poly.entity_id
_entity_poly.type
_entity_poly.pdbx_seq_one_letter_code
_entity_poly.pdbx_strand_id
1 'polypeptide(L)'
;WLTGQKGDDKVIDEAVEHGKKAFSGSEISGKTLGVIGLGNIGSKVANDAQRLGMKVIGYDPYLSIEHAWNLSHHVKRVNDLAEIFEKADYITVHTPATDETTKMLNWKNLSKCKKGVILLNFARDEITDKEAVLKAIDEGIVRFFGTDFGSEKFYHHPQVFLTPHLGGSTAEASLNCTRMALDSVQTYLKTGEIINSVNFPRVLQELNTPYRVTLINKNVPNVVAQISLAVAAENINIANIVNRGQGDYAYTLLDLDEKDEGKLAALVSRFEASDNIIRVRLIENQNLF
;
A
#
# COMPACT_ATOMS: atom_id res chain seq x y z
N TRP A 1 33.00 -7.67 12.75
CA TRP A 1 33.81 -8.05 13.91
C TRP A 1 34.64 -9.30 13.65
N LEU A 2 34.07 -10.40 13.20
CA LEU A 2 34.82 -11.64 12.88
C LEU A 2 35.90 -11.44 11.82
N THR A 3 35.65 -10.66 10.79
CA THR A 3 36.62 -10.37 9.72
C THR A 3 37.87 -9.60 10.21
N GLY A 4 37.80 -9.00 11.38
CA GLY A 4 38.92 -8.31 12.03
C GLY A 4 39.77 -9.22 12.92
N GLN A 5 39.32 -10.46 13.19
CA GLN A 5 40.08 -11.42 14.01
C GLN A 5 41.19 -12.02 13.14
N LYS A 6 42.35 -12.24 13.76
CA LYS A 6 43.54 -12.81 13.10
C LYS A 6 44.11 -13.93 14.00
N GLY A 7 44.53 -15.01 13.40
CA GLY A 7 45.10 -16.15 14.08
C GLY A 7 44.78 -17.47 13.39
N ASP A 8 45.19 -18.57 14.00
CA ASP A 8 44.74 -19.90 13.58
C ASP A 8 43.33 -20.23 14.08
N ASP A 9 42.78 -21.37 13.69
CA ASP A 9 41.42 -21.76 13.99
C ASP A 9 41.11 -21.76 15.49
N LYS A 10 42.08 -22.13 16.33
CA LYS A 10 41.89 -22.13 17.78
C LYS A 10 41.78 -20.74 18.36
N VAL A 11 42.63 -19.81 17.90
CA VAL A 11 42.58 -18.39 18.33
C VAL A 11 41.29 -17.73 17.90
N ILE A 12 40.80 -18.04 16.68
CA ILE A 12 39.55 -17.51 16.17
C ILE A 12 38.36 -18.09 16.96
N ASP A 13 38.35 -19.38 17.27
CA ASP A 13 37.31 -20.03 18.08
C ASP A 13 37.24 -19.45 19.50
N GLU A 14 38.37 -19.29 20.17
CA GLU A 14 38.46 -18.65 21.48
C GLU A 14 37.93 -17.19 21.44
N ALA A 15 38.26 -16.44 20.39
CA ALA A 15 37.74 -15.05 20.20
C ALA A 15 36.21 -15.04 20.02
N VAL A 16 35.65 -15.98 19.26
CA VAL A 16 34.21 -16.14 19.08
C VAL A 16 33.51 -16.40 20.42
N GLU A 17 34.02 -17.39 21.19
CA GLU A 17 33.43 -17.74 22.48
C GLU A 17 33.50 -16.62 23.52
N HIS A 18 34.61 -15.90 23.60
CA HIS A 18 34.73 -14.75 24.49
C HIS A 18 33.94 -13.54 24.04
N GLY A 19 33.89 -13.30 22.73
CA GLY A 19 33.22 -12.13 22.12
C GLY A 19 31.69 -12.23 22.07
N LYS A 20 31.13 -13.44 22.08
CA LYS A 20 29.69 -13.68 21.90
C LYS A 20 28.78 -12.91 22.85
N LYS A 21 29.24 -12.61 24.06
CA LYS A 21 28.46 -11.87 25.06
C LYS A 21 28.15 -10.43 24.62
N ALA A 22 29.00 -9.85 23.80
CA ALA A 22 28.79 -8.49 23.28
C ALA A 22 27.65 -8.42 22.25
N PHE A 23 27.26 -9.58 21.69
CA PHE A 23 26.20 -9.72 20.68
C PHE A 23 24.92 -10.33 21.26
N SER A 24 24.79 -10.44 22.57
CA SER A 24 23.56 -10.93 23.21
C SER A 24 22.38 -10.03 22.88
N GLY A 25 21.35 -10.60 22.26
CA GLY A 25 20.11 -9.93 21.85
C GLY A 25 18.93 -10.30 22.73
N SER A 26 17.74 -10.00 22.23
CA SER A 26 16.46 -10.37 22.83
C SER A 26 15.67 -11.22 21.85
N GLU A 27 14.94 -12.22 22.34
CA GLU A 27 13.99 -12.95 21.51
C GLU A 27 12.83 -12.06 21.08
N ILE A 28 12.35 -12.25 19.85
CA ILE A 28 11.16 -11.57 19.33
C ILE A 28 9.87 -12.29 19.71
N SER A 29 9.95 -13.60 20.00
CA SER A 29 8.81 -14.40 20.45
C SER A 29 8.21 -13.84 21.73
N GLY A 30 6.88 -13.71 21.76
CA GLY A 30 6.13 -13.11 22.87
C GLY A 30 6.17 -11.59 22.97
N LYS A 31 7.02 -10.90 22.21
CA LYS A 31 7.05 -9.44 22.11
C LYS A 31 5.88 -8.91 21.28
N THR A 32 5.53 -7.65 21.48
CA THR A 32 4.45 -7.00 20.75
C THR A 32 5.02 -6.18 19.59
N LEU A 33 4.58 -6.50 18.37
CA LEU A 33 4.82 -5.69 17.18
C LEU A 33 3.61 -4.78 16.93
N GLY A 34 3.83 -3.48 16.87
CA GLY A 34 2.89 -2.50 16.38
C GLY A 34 3.10 -2.26 14.89
N VAL A 35 2.08 -2.49 14.08
CA VAL A 35 2.11 -2.27 12.62
C VAL A 35 1.22 -1.08 12.30
N ILE A 36 1.82 -0.03 11.71
CA ILE A 36 1.09 1.17 11.27
C ILE A 36 0.97 1.11 9.75
N GLY A 37 -0.27 0.96 9.26
CA GLY A 37 -0.58 0.66 7.87
C GLY A 37 -0.61 -0.84 7.59
N LEU A 38 -1.78 -1.36 7.20
CA LEU A 38 -2.04 -2.78 6.95
C LEU A 38 -2.39 -3.06 5.48
N GLY A 39 -1.81 -2.25 4.58
CA GLY A 39 -1.89 -2.45 3.12
C GLY A 39 -1.10 -3.68 2.64
N ASN A 40 -0.69 -3.68 1.38
CA ASN A 40 0.00 -4.81 0.72
C ASN A 40 1.27 -5.30 1.44
N ILE A 41 2.02 -4.42 2.09
CA ILE A 41 3.25 -4.75 2.80
C ILE A 41 2.96 -5.02 4.27
N GLY A 42 2.29 -4.09 4.95
CA GLY A 42 2.06 -4.19 6.39
C GLY A 42 1.24 -5.42 6.80
N SER A 43 0.28 -5.86 5.98
CA SER A 43 -0.48 -7.09 6.24
C SER A 43 0.41 -8.35 6.19
N LYS A 44 1.36 -8.41 5.25
CA LYS A 44 2.32 -9.53 5.16
C LYS A 44 3.26 -9.52 6.36
N VAL A 45 3.82 -8.36 6.69
CA VAL A 45 4.69 -8.21 7.88
C VAL A 45 3.96 -8.62 9.16
N ALA A 46 2.70 -8.19 9.33
CA ALA A 46 1.88 -8.56 10.47
C ALA A 46 1.68 -10.08 10.58
N ASN A 47 1.35 -10.74 9.46
CA ASN A 47 1.15 -12.17 9.41
C ASN A 47 2.45 -12.95 9.68
N ASP A 48 3.57 -12.52 9.12
CA ASP A 48 4.84 -13.21 9.28
C ASP A 48 5.40 -13.01 10.70
N ALA A 49 5.26 -11.84 11.28
CA ALA A 49 5.61 -11.59 12.67
C ALA A 49 4.81 -12.48 13.65
N GLN A 50 3.52 -12.67 13.35
CA GLN A 50 2.66 -13.56 14.12
C GLN A 50 3.14 -15.02 14.02
N ARG A 51 3.55 -15.49 12.83
CA ARG A 51 4.14 -16.83 12.62
C ARG A 51 5.47 -17.02 13.38
N LEU A 52 6.21 -15.93 13.56
CA LEU A 52 7.44 -15.91 14.36
C LEU A 52 7.18 -15.81 15.88
N GLY A 53 5.92 -15.92 16.32
CA GLY A 53 5.54 -15.94 17.73
C GLY A 53 5.37 -14.56 18.38
N MET A 54 5.35 -13.49 17.60
CA MET A 54 5.06 -12.15 18.12
C MET A 54 3.55 -11.95 18.35
N LYS A 55 3.21 -11.12 19.34
CA LYS A 55 1.87 -10.53 19.46
C LYS A 55 1.80 -9.34 18.51
N VAL A 56 0.79 -9.29 17.64
CA VAL A 56 0.69 -8.23 16.65
C VAL A 56 -0.54 -7.37 16.93
N ILE A 57 -0.33 -6.06 17.02
CA ILE A 57 -1.37 -5.04 17.06
C ILE A 57 -1.22 -4.15 15.82
N GLY A 58 -2.32 -3.82 15.16
CA GLY A 58 -2.29 -3.08 13.89
C GLY A 58 -3.24 -1.90 13.87
N TYR A 59 -2.78 -0.79 13.31
CA TYR A 59 -3.55 0.42 13.10
C TYR A 59 -3.59 0.76 11.61
N ASP A 60 -4.79 0.81 11.04
CA ASP A 60 -5.05 1.31 9.69
C ASP A 60 -6.50 1.82 9.62
N PRO A 61 -6.72 3.14 9.52
CA PRO A 61 -8.07 3.71 9.42
C PRO A 61 -8.72 3.49 8.04
N TYR A 62 -7.91 3.15 7.02
CA TYR A 62 -8.34 2.99 5.63
C TYR A 62 -8.26 1.54 5.14
N LEU A 63 -8.22 0.57 6.06
CA LEU A 63 -8.09 -0.86 5.75
C LEU A 63 -9.20 -1.31 4.82
N SER A 64 -8.84 -1.77 3.63
CA SER A 64 -9.79 -2.33 2.67
C SER A 64 -10.28 -3.72 3.12
N ILE A 65 -11.47 -4.11 2.66
CA ILE A 65 -12.03 -5.45 2.91
C ILE A 65 -11.07 -6.52 2.40
N GLU A 66 -10.46 -6.32 1.23
CA GLU A 66 -9.52 -7.26 0.63
C GLU A 66 -8.28 -7.48 1.52
N HIS A 67 -7.68 -6.40 2.04
CA HIS A 67 -6.56 -6.52 2.96
C HIS A 67 -6.97 -7.16 4.29
N ALA A 68 -8.17 -6.86 4.78
CA ALA A 68 -8.70 -7.48 6.01
C ALA A 68 -8.87 -9.00 5.87
N TRP A 69 -9.32 -9.49 4.70
CA TRP A 69 -9.41 -10.93 4.41
C TRP A 69 -8.05 -11.65 4.42
N ASN A 70 -6.99 -10.93 4.12
CA ASN A 70 -5.63 -11.48 4.09
C ASN A 70 -4.91 -11.40 5.44
N LEU A 71 -5.51 -10.75 6.44
CA LEU A 71 -4.94 -10.67 7.78
C LEU A 71 -5.28 -11.91 8.61
N SER A 72 -4.30 -12.41 9.36
CA SER A 72 -4.53 -13.42 10.39
C SER A 72 -5.49 -12.88 11.45
N HIS A 73 -6.43 -13.71 11.88
CA HIS A 73 -7.36 -13.37 12.98
C HIS A 73 -6.67 -13.13 14.33
N HIS A 74 -5.39 -13.48 14.45
CA HIS A 74 -4.56 -13.19 15.63
C HIS A 74 -3.98 -11.77 15.64
N VAL A 75 -4.02 -11.05 14.50
CA VAL A 75 -3.64 -9.62 14.46
C VAL A 75 -4.76 -8.81 15.11
N LYS A 76 -4.45 -8.15 16.20
CA LYS A 76 -5.43 -7.34 16.95
C LYS A 76 -5.50 -5.93 16.38
N ARG A 77 -6.67 -5.51 15.96
CA ARG A 77 -6.91 -4.12 15.57
C ARG A 77 -6.88 -3.22 16.80
N VAL A 78 -6.24 -2.06 16.66
CA VAL A 78 -6.37 -0.92 17.56
C VAL A 78 -7.07 0.23 16.84
N ASN A 79 -7.83 1.01 17.56
CA ASN A 79 -8.62 2.11 16.99
C ASN A 79 -7.93 3.47 17.16
N ASP A 80 -6.95 3.57 18.03
CA ASP A 80 -6.15 4.76 18.28
C ASP A 80 -4.67 4.46 18.00
N LEU A 81 -4.06 5.31 17.19
CA LEU A 81 -2.63 5.24 16.90
C LEU A 81 -1.77 5.32 18.17
N ALA A 82 -2.23 6.03 19.21
CA ALA A 82 -1.53 6.13 20.49
C ALA A 82 -1.32 4.75 21.14
N GLU A 83 -2.26 3.83 20.97
CA GLU A 83 -2.11 2.47 21.50
C GLU A 83 -0.92 1.70 20.91
N ILE A 84 -0.56 1.97 19.66
CA ILE A 84 0.62 1.39 19.04
C ILE A 84 1.88 1.84 19.80
N PHE A 85 2.01 3.16 20.01
CA PHE A 85 3.17 3.71 20.70
C PHE A 85 3.27 3.24 22.15
N GLU A 86 2.16 3.17 22.87
CA GLU A 86 2.12 2.78 24.29
C GLU A 86 2.36 1.28 24.53
N LYS A 87 1.92 0.42 23.61
CA LYS A 87 1.87 -1.04 23.87
C LYS A 87 2.95 -1.84 23.14
N ALA A 88 3.52 -1.32 22.08
CA ALA A 88 4.46 -2.06 21.25
C ALA A 88 5.87 -2.11 21.85
N ASP A 89 6.57 -3.22 21.64
CA ASP A 89 8.00 -3.41 21.89
C ASP A 89 8.80 -3.15 20.59
N TYR A 90 8.15 -3.34 19.45
CA TYR A 90 8.63 -3.04 18.10
C TYR A 90 7.54 -2.28 17.34
N ILE A 91 7.91 -1.23 16.62
CA ILE A 91 6.98 -0.47 15.78
C ILE A 91 7.52 -0.46 14.36
N THR A 92 6.68 -0.83 13.40
CA THR A 92 7.00 -0.77 11.97
C THR A 92 5.94 0.02 11.21
N VAL A 93 6.40 0.85 10.26
CA VAL A 93 5.54 1.75 9.51
C VAL A 93 5.45 1.32 8.06
N HIS A 94 4.23 1.25 7.52
CA HIS A 94 3.92 0.82 6.16
C HIS A 94 2.84 1.70 5.52
N THR A 95 2.89 3.02 5.76
CA THR A 95 1.95 4.01 5.21
C THR A 95 2.60 4.85 4.12
N PRO A 96 1.85 5.41 3.17
CA PRO A 96 2.33 6.47 2.31
C PRO A 96 2.63 7.74 3.12
N ALA A 97 3.41 8.65 2.56
CA ALA A 97 3.55 10.02 3.08
C ALA A 97 2.32 10.84 2.66
N THR A 98 1.56 11.29 3.65
CA THR A 98 0.41 12.19 3.51
C THR A 98 0.53 13.30 4.56
N ASP A 99 -0.36 14.29 4.52
CA ASP A 99 -0.41 15.32 5.56
C ASP A 99 -0.59 14.73 6.98
N GLU A 100 -1.34 13.62 7.08
CA GLU A 100 -1.59 12.94 8.35
C GLU A 100 -0.40 12.11 8.84
N THR A 101 0.39 11.54 7.93
CA THR A 101 1.48 10.62 8.26
C THR A 101 2.86 11.29 8.24
N THR A 102 2.98 12.47 7.62
CA THR A 102 4.22 13.25 7.61
C THR A 102 4.61 13.61 9.05
N LYS A 103 5.86 13.32 9.39
CA LYS A 103 6.40 13.46 10.76
C LYS A 103 5.56 12.79 11.85
N MET A 104 4.92 11.65 11.51
CA MET A 104 4.17 10.88 12.50
C MET A 104 5.07 10.32 13.60
N LEU A 105 6.33 9.97 13.29
CA LEU A 105 7.35 9.58 14.25
C LEU A 105 7.99 10.83 14.87
N ASN A 106 7.19 11.60 15.62
CA ASN A 106 7.58 12.84 16.30
C ASN A 106 7.66 12.66 17.82
N TRP A 107 8.14 13.68 18.49
CA TRP A 107 8.31 13.66 19.95
C TRP A 107 7.00 13.38 20.70
N LYS A 108 5.88 13.96 20.26
CA LYS A 108 4.56 13.77 20.88
C LYS A 108 4.15 12.29 20.94
N ASN A 109 4.49 11.54 19.91
CA ASN A 109 4.17 10.12 19.81
C ASN A 109 5.28 9.27 20.44
N LEU A 110 6.54 9.53 20.15
CA LEU A 110 7.66 8.74 20.65
C LEU A 110 7.82 8.81 22.17
N SER A 111 7.50 9.94 22.81
CA SER A 111 7.53 10.07 24.27
C SER A 111 6.55 9.16 25.01
N LYS A 112 5.55 8.60 24.30
CA LYS A 112 4.57 7.64 24.85
C LYS A 112 5.04 6.18 24.75
N CYS A 113 6.12 5.92 24.02
CA CYS A 113 6.59 4.56 23.80
C CYS A 113 7.14 3.94 25.08
N LYS A 114 7.11 2.62 25.12
CA LYS A 114 7.87 1.87 26.12
C LYS A 114 9.36 2.16 25.99
N LYS A 115 10.07 2.26 27.10
CA LYS A 115 11.52 2.35 27.08
C LYS A 115 12.15 1.13 26.41
N GLY A 116 13.07 1.39 25.50
CA GLY A 116 13.76 0.35 24.74
C GLY A 116 12.99 -0.15 23.51
N VAL A 117 11.96 0.57 23.04
CA VAL A 117 11.26 0.24 21.81
C VAL A 117 12.21 0.21 20.60
N ILE A 118 11.98 -0.71 19.69
CA ILE A 118 12.68 -0.75 18.41
C ILE A 118 11.74 -0.18 17.34
N LEU A 119 12.26 0.78 16.58
CA LEU A 119 11.52 1.53 15.59
C LEU A 119 12.03 1.22 14.19
N LEU A 120 11.12 0.91 13.26
CA LEU A 120 11.43 0.53 11.88
C LEU A 120 10.63 1.39 10.90
N ASN A 121 11.32 2.13 10.02
CA ASN A 121 10.70 2.86 8.94
C ASN A 121 11.39 2.56 7.60
N PHE A 122 10.80 1.66 6.84
CA PHE A 122 11.17 1.32 5.46
C PHE A 122 10.05 1.73 4.47
N ALA A 123 9.19 2.70 4.88
CA ALA A 123 8.08 3.15 4.07
C ALA A 123 8.39 4.44 3.32
N ARG A 124 8.53 5.57 4.05
CA ARG A 124 8.82 6.89 3.48
C ARG A 124 9.62 7.74 4.48
N ASP A 125 10.60 8.52 3.98
CA ASP A 125 11.46 9.39 4.82
C ASP A 125 10.66 10.46 5.56
N GLU A 126 9.68 11.04 4.89
CA GLU A 126 8.85 12.14 5.39
C GLU A 126 8.06 11.80 6.65
N ILE A 127 7.86 10.50 6.93
CA ILE A 127 7.16 10.02 8.14
C ILE A 127 8.00 10.25 9.40
N THR A 128 9.32 10.39 9.25
CA THR A 128 10.27 10.51 10.35
C THR A 128 10.62 11.96 10.66
N ASP A 129 10.33 12.40 11.88
CA ASP A 129 11.00 13.57 12.45
C ASP A 129 12.35 13.13 13.01
N LYS A 130 13.42 13.43 12.27
CA LYS A 130 14.78 12.94 12.56
C LYS A 130 15.31 13.44 13.91
N GLU A 131 15.01 14.68 14.27
CA GLU A 131 15.39 15.25 15.56
C GLU A 131 14.66 14.56 16.73
N ALA A 132 13.38 14.30 16.54
CA ALA A 132 12.59 13.61 17.56
C ALA A 132 13.05 12.15 17.78
N VAL A 133 13.44 11.46 16.71
CA VAL A 133 13.97 10.09 16.80
C VAL A 133 15.32 10.09 17.53
N LEU A 134 16.26 10.98 17.19
CA LEU A 134 17.54 11.09 17.87
C LEU A 134 17.36 11.42 19.36
N LYS A 135 16.50 12.39 19.66
CA LYS A 135 16.16 12.71 21.05
C LYS A 135 15.58 11.51 21.80
N ALA A 136 14.70 10.72 21.17
CA ALA A 136 14.13 9.53 21.79
C ALA A 136 15.18 8.42 22.01
N ILE A 137 16.20 8.33 21.17
CA ILE A 137 17.35 7.47 21.37
C ILE A 137 18.19 7.95 22.57
N ASP A 138 18.53 9.22 22.63
CA ASP A 138 19.32 9.81 23.72
C ASP A 138 18.65 9.65 25.09
N GLU A 139 17.32 9.73 25.14
CA GLU A 139 16.53 9.51 26.37
C GLU A 139 16.28 8.01 26.68
N GLY A 140 16.80 7.09 25.86
CA GLY A 140 16.64 5.64 26.05
C GLY A 140 15.22 5.11 25.83
N ILE A 141 14.36 5.90 25.19
CA ILE A 141 13.01 5.48 24.78
C ILE A 141 13.14 4.55 23.56
N VAL A 142 13.86 5.01 22.53
CA VAL A 142 14.16 4.20 21.35
C VAL A 142 15.52 3.53 21.54
N ARG A 143 15.54 2.19 21.51
CA ARG A 143 16.79 1.41 21.63
C ARG A 143 17.53 1.34 20.31
N PHE A 144 16.79 1.11 19.21
CA PHE A 144 17.32 1.07 17.85
C PHE A 144 16.30 1.65 16.86
N PHE A 145 16.80 2.36 15.88
CA PHE A 145 16.04 2.81 14.72
C PHE A 145 16.60 2.19 13.44
N GLY A 146 15.76 1.45 12.71
CA GLY A 146 16.10 0.87 11.41
C GLY A 146 15.40 1.62 10.27
N THR A 147 16.18 2.01 9.24
CA THR A 147 15.67 2.73 8.08
C THR A 147 16.55 2.49 6.86
N ASP A 148 16.02 2.72 5.66
CA ASP A 148 16.77 2.74 4.39
C ASP A 148 16.77 4.14 3.75
N PHE A 149 16.45 5.17 4.53
CA PHE A 149 16.51 6.57 4.12
C PHE A 149 17.78 7.24 4.71
N GLY A 150 18.72 7.56 3.81
CA GLY A 150 19.98 8.18 4.18
C GLY A 150 19.81 9.58 4.79
N SER A 151 20.54 9.85 5.87
CA SER A 151 20.59 11.17 6.48
C SER A 151 21.95 11.37 7.14
N GLU A 152 22.55 12.57 6.98
CA GLU A 152 23.77 12.94 7.68
C GLU A 152 23.64 12.78 9.20
N LYS A 153 22.46 13.10 9.76
CA LYS A 153 22.15 12.96 11.19
C LYS A 153 22.17 11.53 11.69
N PHE A 154 21.83 10.57 10.83
CA PHE A 154 21.80 9.15 11.15
C PHE A 154 23.11 8.43 10.87
N TYR A 155 23.92 9.01 9.99
CA TYR A 155 25.15 8.40 9.56
C TYR A 155 26.13 8.27 10.74
N HIS A 156 26.69 7.09 10.92
CA HIS A 156 27.54 6.72 12.05
C HIS A 156 26.89 6.72 13.45
N HIS A 157 25.57 6.91 13.58
CA HIS A 157 24.92 6.80 14.87
C HIS A 157 24.84 5.32 15.31
N PRO A 158 25.39 4.92 16.47
CA PRO A 158 25.54 3.50 16.85
C PRO A 158 24.19 2.77 17.04
N GLN A 159 23.13 3.49 17.30
CA GLN A 159 21.77 2.94 17.51
C GLN A 159 20.87 3.13 16.29
N VAL A 160 21.41 3.61 15.16
CA VAL A 160 20.69 3.67 13.89
C VAL A 160 21.27 2.64 12.92
N PHE A 161 20.40 1.74 12.47
CA PHE A 161 20.72 0.77 11.43
C PHE A 161 20.26 1.30 10.07
N LEU A 162 21.23 1.78 9.30
CA LEU A 162 20.98 2.36 7.99
C LEU A 162 21.38 1.37 6.90
N THR A 163 20.43 1.03 6.03
CA THR A 163 20.67 0.16 4.86
C THR A 163 20.51 0.93 3.55
N PRO A 164 21.05 0.42 2.45
CA PRO A 164 20.63 0.87 1.12
C PRO A 164 19.14 0.60 0.91
N HIS A 165 18.48 1.45 0.09
CA HIS A 165 17.07 1.33 -0.24
C HIS A 165 16.85 0.21 -1.26
N LEU A 166 16.72 -1.04 -0.79
CA LEU A 166 16.67 -2.25 -1.61
C LEU A 166 15.31 -2.98 -1.60
N GLY A 167 14.28 -2.39 -1.00
CA GLY A 167 12.98 -3.06 -0.76
C GLY A 167 12.30 -3.65 -2.01
N GLY A 168 12.55 -3.10 -3.20
CA GLY A 168 12.04 -3.61 -4.48
C GLY A 168 13.12 -4.03 -5.47
N SER A 169 14.37 -4.19 -5.04
CA SER A 169 15.54 -4.32 -5.92
C SER A 169 16.00 -5.77 -6.06
N THR A 170 15.08 -6.66 -6.43
CA THR A 170 15.42 -8.05 -6.80
C THR A 170 15.03 -8.34 -8.25
N ALA A 171 15.64 -9.36 -8.87
CA ALA A 171 15.29 -9.79 -10.21
C ALA A 171 13.81 -10.21 -10.30
N GLU A 172 13.34 -10.93 -9.29
CA GLU A 172 11.94 -11.38 -9.19
C GLU A 172 10.98 -10.19 -9.04
N ALA A 173 11.33 -9.18 -8.24
CA ALA A 173 10.50 -7.99 -8.07
C ALA A 173 10.33 -7.24 -9.39
N SER A 174 11.41 -7.05 -10.16
CA SER A 174 11.37 -6.42 -11.48
C SER A 174 10.47 -7.18 -12.44
N LEU A 175 10.60 -8.51 -12.49
CA LEU A 175 9.77 -9.37 -13.34
C LEU A 175 8.30 -9.33 -12.92
N ASN A 176 8.02 -9.39 -11.62
CA ASN A 176 6.65 -9.33 -11.10
C ASN A 176 6.00 -7.97 -11.37
N CYS A 177 6.73 -6.86 -11.19
CA CYS A 177 6.23 -5.52 -11.54
C CYS A 177 5.87 -5.43 -13.03
N THR A 178 6.72 -5.97 -13.92
CA THR A 178 6.45 -5.99 -15.36
C THR A 178 5.20 -6.79 -15.68
N ARG A 179 5.05 -8.00 -15.10
CA ARG A 179 3.85 -8.83 -15.29
C ARG A 179 2.59 -8.13 -14.80
N MET A 180 2.62 -7.58 -13.59
CA MET A 180 1.48 -6.86 -13.02
C MET A 180 1.09 -5.63 -13.85
N ALA A 181 2.06 -4.91 -14.40
CA ALA A 181 1.80 -3.78 -15.28
C ALA A 181 1.13 -4.24 -16.59
N LEU A 182 1.64 -5.31 -17.21
CA LEU A 182 1.06 -5.90 -18.42
C LEU A 182 -0.36 -6.40 -18.16
N ASP A 183 -0.60 -7.13 -17.07
CA ASP A 183 -1.92 -7.63 -16.71
C ASP A 183 -2.90 -6.48 -16.49
N SER A 184 -2.47 -5.39 -15.84
CA SER A 184 -3.29 -4.20 -15.62
C SER A 184 -3.67 -3.53 -16.95
N VAL A 185 -2.71 -3.38 -17.87
CA VAL A 185 -2.95 -2.80 -19.19
C VAL A 185 -3.85 -3.71 -20.02
N GLN A 186 -3.62 -5.03 -20.03
CA GLN A 186 -4.44 -5.98 -20.77
C GLN A 186 -5.89 -5.99 -20.25
N THR A 187 -6.09 -6.00 -18.94
CA THR A 187 -7.40 -5.93 -18.33
C THR A 187 -8.13 -4.66 -18.75
N TYR A 188 -7.46 -3.50 -18.63
CA TYR A 188 -8.03 -2.23 -19.08
C TYR A 188 -8.38 -2.23 -20.58
N LEU A 189 -7.51 -2.76 -21.42
CA LEU A 189 -7.75 -2.78 -22.87
C LEU A 189 -8.88 -3.73 -23.26
N LYS A 190 -8.97 -4.90 -22.64
CA LYS A 190 -9.95 -5.94 -22.98
C LYS A 190 -11.33 -5.72 -22.36
N THR A 191 -11.36 -5.28 -21.10
CA THR A 191 -12.61 -5.21 -20.32
C THR A 191 -12.96 -3.81 -19.86
N GLY A 192 -12.03 -2.86 -19.94
CA GLY A 192 -12.21 -1.52 -19.39
C GLY A 192 -12.09 -1.46 -17.87
N GLU A 193 -11.87 -2.57 -17.17
CA GLU A 193 -11.72 -2.58 -15.72
C GLU A 193 -10.42 -1.91 -15.28
N ILE A 194 -10.47 -1.27 -14.13
CA ILE A 194 -9.29 -0.60 -13.52
C ILE A 194 -8.93 -1.34 -12.24
N ILE A 195 -7.72 -1.95 -12.23
CA ILE A 195 -7.25 -2.75 -11.10
C ILE A 195 -6.15 -2.08 -10.27
N ASN A 196 -5.12 -1.53 -10.91
CA ASN A 196 -3.94 -0.98 -10.22
C ASN A 196 -3.59 0.45 -10.68
N SER A 197 -4.58 1.31 -10.86
CA SER A 197 -4.35 2.70 -11.25
C SER A 197 -4.02 3.58 -10.05
N VAL A 198 -3.12 4.55 -10.24
CA VAL A 198 -2.85 5.63 -9.28
C VAL A 198 -3.72 6.86 -9.55
N ASN A 199 -4.31 6.98 -10.76
CA ASN A 199 -5.08 8.13 -11.21
C ASN A 199 -6.59 7.96 -11.01
N PHE A 200 -7.07 6.70 -11.07
CA PHE A 200 -8.48 6.37 -10.96
C PHE A 200 -8.71 5.33 -9.87
N PRO A 201 -9.87 5.33 -9.21
CA PRO A 201 -10.20 4.32 -8.24
C PRO A 201 -10.32 2.95 -8.90
N ARG A 202 -10.18 1.90 -8.12
CA ARG A 202 -10.43 0.53 -8.58
C ARG A 202 -11.90 0.39 -9.03
N VAL A 203 -12.10 -0.06 -10.26
CA VAL A 203 -13.42 -0.27 -10.85
C VAL A 203 -13.45 -1.66 -11.46
N LEU A 204 -14.23 -2.55 -10.86
CA LEU A 204 -14.41 -3.92 -11.30
C LEU A 204 -15.87 -4.16 -11.63
N GLN A 205 -16.11 -4.76 -12.78
CA GLN A 205 -17.40 -5.24 -13.23
C GLN A 205 -17.16 -6.28 -14.30
N GLU A 206 -17.48 -7.52 -14.03
CA GLU A 206 -17.36 -8.59 -15.02
C GLU A 206 -18.11 -8.24 -16.31
N LEU A 207 -17.49 -8.42 -17.47
CA LEU A 207 -18.08 -8.11 -18.76
C LEU A 207 -18.87 -9.31 -19.27
N ASN A 208 -20.18 -9.32 -18.98
CA ASN A 208 -21.12 -10.39 -19.35
C ASN A 208 -22.12 -9.97 -20.44
N THR A 209 -21.98 -8.76 -20.98
CA THR A 209 -22.81 -8.21 -22.06
C THR A 209 -22.06 -8.19 -23.38
N PRO A 210 -22.75 -8.08 -24.54
CA PRO A 210 -22.09 -7.98 -25.84
C PRO A 210 -21.14 -6.79 -25.95
N TYR A 211 -21.57 -5.63 -25.42
CA TYR A 211 -20.80 -4.40 -25.49
C TYR A 211 -20.73 -3.69 -24.13
N ARG A 212 -19.61 -3.03 -23.92
CA ARG A 212 -19.37 -2.11 -22.82
C ARG A 212 -18.89 -0.77 -23.35
N VAL A 213 -19.46 0.32 -22.84
CA VAL A 213 -18.89 1.67 -23.00
C VAL A 213 -18.15 2.06 -21.73
N THR A 214 -16.93 2.54 -21.88
CA THR A 214 -16.17 3.12 -20.78
C THR A 214 -16.08 4.62 -20.98
N LEU A 215 -16.29 5.38 -19.91
CA LEU A 215 -16.28 6.83 -19.93
C LEU A 215 -15.31 7.36 -18.88
N ILE A 216 -14.49 8.32 -19.29
CA ILE A 216 -13.81 9.24 -18.36
C ILE A 216 -14.64 10.52 -18.37
N ASN A 217 -15.17 10.92 -17.23
CA ASN A 217 -16.05 12.06 -17.12
C ASN A 217 -15.68 12.96 -15.93
N LYS A 218 -16.13 14.21 -15.97
CA LYS A 218 -16.03 15.12 -14.83
C LYS A 218 -16.85 14.58 -13.66
N ASN A 219 -16.32 14.71 -12.45
CA ASN A 219 -16.99 14.31 -11.22
C ASN A 219 -17.87 15.47 -10.71
N VAL A 220 -18.93 15.76 -11.44
CA VAL A 220 -19.87 16.86 -11.13
C VAL A 220 -21.30 16.33 -11.07
N PRO A 221 -22.23 17.04 -10.40
CA PRO A 221 -23.64 16.64 -10.34
C PRO A 221 -24.26 16.40 -11.71
N ASN A 222 -25.23 15.51 -11.77
CA ASN A 222 -26.06 15.18 -12.95
C ASN A 222 -25.35 14.41 -14.08
N VAL A 223 -24.04 14.14 -14.06
CA VAL A 223 -23.37 13.42 -15.15
C VAL A 223 -23.91 12.01 -15.34
N VAL A 224 -24.14 11.27 -14.26
CA VAL A 224 -24.70 9.91 -14.34
C VAL A 224 -26.12 9.96 -14.93
N ALA A 225 -26.92 10.95 -14.57
CA ALA A 225 -28.25 11.14 -15.17
C ALA A 225 -28.15 11.45 -16.67
N GLN A 226 -27.22 12.30 -17.09
CA GLN A 226 -26.99 12.58 -18.52
C GLN A 226 -26.57 11.34 -19.30
N ILE A 227 -25.69 10.50 -18.72
CA ILE A 227 -25.28 9.20 -19.30
C ILE A 227 -26.51 8.32 -19.50
N SER A 228 -27.34 8.15 -18.47
CA SER A 228 -28.52 7.31 -18.54
C SER A 228 -29.57 7.83 -19.55
N LEU A 229 -29.78 9.13 -19.62
CA LEU A 229 -30.67 9.77 -20.60
C LEU A 229 -30.15 9.59 -22.04
N ALA A 230 -28.87 9.70 -22.26
CA ALA A 230 -28.26 9.48 -23.57
C ALA A 230 -28.50 8.05 -24.08
N VAL A 231 -28.34 7.04 -23.19
CA VAL A 231 -28.61 5.61 -23.51
C VAL A 231 -30.11 5.40 -23.79
N ALA A 232 -30.99 5.97 -22.96
CA ALA A 232 -32.43 5.87 -23.13
C ALA A 232 -32.90 6.48 -24.45
N ALA A 233 -32.28 7.59 -24.92
CA ALA A 233 -32.62 8.23 -26.19
C ALA A 233 -32.33 7.35 -27.42
N GLU A 234 -31.40 6.43 -27.34
CA GLU A 234 -31.13 5.43 -28.38
C GLU A 234 -31.94 4.13 -28.16
N ASN A 235 -32.85 4.10 -27.19
CA ASN A 235 -33.66 2.93 -26.83
C ASN A 235 -32.78 1.70 -26.53
N ILE A 236 -31.68 1.88 -25.83
CA ILE A 236 -30.75 0.84 -25.39
C ILE A 236 -30.98 0.53 -23.91
N ASN A 237 -30.90 -0.77 -23.53
CA ASN A 237 -30.99 -1.19 -22.15
C ASN A 237 -29.62 -1.16 -21.48
N ILE A 238 -29.55 -0.58 -20.26
CA ILE A 238 -28.37 -0.62 -19.38
C ILE A 238 -28.48 -1.90 -18.53
N ALA A 239 -27.59 -2.86 -18.76
CA ALA A 239 -27.50 -4.06 -17.94
C ALA A 239 -26.80 -3.76 -16.60
N ASN A 240 -25.70 -3.01 -16.64
CA ASN A 240 -24.96 -2.57 -15.46
C ASN A 240 -24.37 -1.18 -15.68
N ILE A 241 -24.28 -0.42 -14.59
CA ILE A 241 -23.54 0.85 -14.55
C ILE A 241 -22.74 0.92 -13.26
N VAL A 242 -21.43 1.20 -13.38
CA VAL A 242 -20.56 1.46 -12.25
C VAL A 242 -19.87 2.78 -12.49
N ASN A 243 -20.06 3.74 -11.58
CA ASN A 243 -19.37 5.04 -11.61
C ASN A 243 -18.56 5.21 -10.33
N ARG A 244 -17.28 5.52 -10.44
CA ARG A 244 -16.37 5.79 -9.33
C ARG A 244 -15.62 7.09 -9.55
N GLY A 245 -15.77 8.02 -8.62
CA GLY A 245 -15.08 9.30 -8.64
C GLY A 245 -13.83 9.32 -7.77
N GLN A 246 -12.82 10.07 -8.24
CA GLN A 246 -11.63 10.42 -7.47
C GLN A 246 -11.20 11.84 -7.87
N GLY A 247 -11.28 12.78 -6.92
CA GLY A 247 -11.03 14.19 -7.22
C GLY A 247 -12.02 14.74 -8.26
N ASP A 248 -11.49 15.43 -9.26
CA ASP A 248 -12.29 16.13 -10.31
C ASP A 248 -12.82 15.20 -11.40
N TYR A 249 -12.43 13.94 -11.40
CA TYR A 249 -12.76 12.99 -12.45
C TYR A 249 -13.45 11.75 -11.91
N ALA A 250 -14.26 11.14 -12.75
CA ALA A 250 -14.86 9.84 -12.51
C ALA A 250 -14.64 8.91 -13.70
N TYR A 251 -14.64 7.62 -13.41
CA TYR A 251 -14.61 6.57 -14.41
C TYR A 251 -15.90 5.78 -14.34
N THR A 252 -16.52 5.59 -15.51
CA THR A 252 -17.80 4.88 -15.64
C THR A 252 -17.62 3.67 -16.53
N LEU A 253 -18.06 2.50 -16.05
CA LEU A 253 -18.34 1.31 -16.86
C LEU A 253 -19.84 1.24 -17.11
N LEU A 254 -20.22 1.08 -18.34
CA LEU A 254 -21.61 0.99 -18.78
C LEU A 254 -21.76 -0.25 -19.65
N ASP A 255 -22.40 -1.27 -19.12
CA ASP A 255 -22.67 -2.54 -19.82
C ASP A 255 -24.02 -2.46 -20.54
N LEU A 256 -24.00 -2.70 -21.84
CA LEU A 256 -25.14 -2.56 -22.72
C LEU A 256 -25.59 -3.89 -23.28
N ASP A 257 -26.89 -4.13 -23.18
CA ASP A 257 -27.56 -5.30 -23.79
C ASP A 257 -28.09 -4.92 -25.18
N GLU A 258 -27.15 -4.56 -26.07
CA GLU A 258 -27.44 -4.16 -27.46
C GLU A 258 -26.40 -4.75 -28.42
N LYS A 259 -26.84 -5.08 -29.62
CA LYS A 259 -25.99 -5.62 -30.70
C LYS A 259 -26.03 -4.78 -31.97
N ASP A 260 -26.92 -3.79 -32.05
CA ASP A 260 -27.02 -2.90 -33.21
C ASP A 260 -25.87 -1.90 -33.20
N GLU A 261 -24.92 -2.09 -34.08
CA GLU A 261 -23.75 -1.22 -34.22
C GLU A 261 -24.12 0.23 -34.58
N GLY A 262 -25.23 0.45 -35.31
CA GLY A 262 -25.70 1.80 -35.64
C GLY A 262 -26.14 2.59 -34.42
N LYS A 263 -26.89 1.95 -33.51
CA LYS A 263 -27.27 2.55 -32.23
C LYS A 263 -26.07 2.80 -31.32
N LEU A 264 -25.13 1.84 -31.28
CA LEU A 264 -23.91 1.98 -30.49
C LEU A 264 -23.05 3.15 -31.01
N ALA A 265 -22.91 3.30 -32.32
CA ALA A 265 -22.17 4.41 -32.91
C ALA A 265 -22.86 5.76 -32.64
N ALA A 266 -24.20 5.84 -32.70
CA ALA A 266 -24.95 7.02 -32.35
C ALA A 266 -24.77 7.42 -30.88
N LEU A 267 -24.81 6.43 -29.98
CA LEU A 267 -24.57 6.60 -28.55
C LEU A 267 -23.15 7.14 -28.29
N VAL A 268 -22.11 6.55 -28.89
CA VAL A 268 -20.72 6.99 -28.74
C VAL A 268 -20.58 8.45 -29.19
N SER A 269 -21.14 8.79 -30.37
CA SER A 269 -21.11 10.18 -30.90
C SER A 269 -21.80 11.17 -29.96
N ARG A 270 -22.91 10.76 -29.35
CA ARG A 270 -23.64 11.57 -28.35
C ARG A 270 -22.81 11.81 -27.08
N PHE A 271 -22.09 10.80 -26.62
CA PHE A 271 -21.18 10.97 -25.48
C PHE A 271 -20.00 11.86 -25.81
N GLU A 272 -19.39 11.71 -26.99
CA GLU A 272 -18.29 12.57 -27.46
C GLU A 272 -18.67 14.04 -27.60
N ALA A 273 -19.96 14.33 -27.87
CA ALA A 273 -20.47 15.69 -27.96
C ALA A 273 -20.75 16.34 -26.58
N SER A 274 -20.60 15.61 -25.49
CA SER A 274 -20.89 16.12 -24.14
C SER A 274 -19.67 16.79 -23.51
N ASP A 275 -19.78 18.03 -23.06
CA ASP A 275 -18.71 18.78 -22.36
C ASP A 275 -18.26 18.14 -21.03
N ASN A 276 -19.07 17.24 -20.47
CA ASN A 276 -18.76 16.56 -19.22
C ASN A 276 -18.08 15.21 -19.42
N ILE A 277 -17.99 14.72 -20.66
CA ILE A 277 -17.33 13.46 -21.01
C ILE A 277 -16.01 13.78 -21.70
N ILE A 278 -14.91 13.27 -21.16
CA ILE A 278 -13.56 13.55 -21.61
C ILE A 278 -13.11 12.50 -22.63
N ARG A 279 -13.50 11.24 -22.39
CA ARG A 279 -13.13 10.14 -23.27
C ARG A 279 -14.19 9.06 -23.24
N VAL A 280 -14.44 8.51 -24.43
CA VAL A 280 -15.34 7.38 -24.66
C VAL A 280 -14.56 6.21 -25.28
N ARG A 281 -14.86 5.00 -24.88
CA ARG A 281 -14.41 3.77 -25.57
C ARG A 281 -15.55 2.78 -25.60
N LEU A 282 -15.79 2.22 -26.77
CA LEU A 282 -16.64 1.05 -26.97
C LEU A 282 -15.76 -0.18 -26.94
N ILE A 283 -16.15 -1.19 -26.16
CA ILE A 283 -15.46 -2.48 -26.01
C ILE A 283 -16.46 -3.57 -26.37
N GLU A 284 -16.08 -4.40 -27.33
CA GLU A 284 -16.80 -5.60 -27.72
C GLU A 284 -16.33 -6.79 -26.87
N ASN A 285 -17.27 -7.59 -26.40
CA ASN A 285 -16.97 -8.80 -25.64
C ASN A 285 -16.68 -9.97 -26.60
N GLN A 286 -15.41 -10.17 -26.90
CA GLN A 286 -14.94 -11.20 -27.81
C GLN A 286 -15.30 -12.65 -27.40
N ASN A 287 -15.76 -12.88 -26.17
CA ASN A 287 -16.17 -14.19 -25.67
C ASN A 287 -17.65 -14.52 -25.99
N LEU A 288 -18.43 -13.54 -26.49
CA LEU A 288 -19.85 -13.69 -26.80
C LEU A 288 -20.14 -13.69 -28.30
N PHE A 289 -19.11 -13.63 -29.16
CA PHE A 289 -19.23 -13.67 -30.62
C PHE A 289 -18.45 -14.80 -31.27
#